data_62946de888eb365158f929f1aa068f69
#
_entry.id   62946de888eb365158f929f1aa068f69
#
_cell.length_a   1.000
_cell.length_b   1.000
_cell.length_c   1.000
_cell.angle_alpha   90.00
_cell.angle_beta   90.00
_cell.angle_gamma   90.00
#
_symmetry.space_group_name_H-M   'P 1'
#
loop_
_entity.id
_entity.type
_entity.pdbx_description
1 polymer ?
#
loop_
_entity_poly.entity_id
_entity_poly.type
_entity_poly.pdbx_seq_one_letter_code
_entity_poly.pdbx_strand_id
1 'polypeptide(L)'
;MKENQIKLGEKVIVSDPCYSDVDGWFNNQINNMRPGMYDTQVVKSDEGDWGDRIASLTVLHEIIKSPIWEDIGSVAVDSGQMSICCMTSYRNDEVAKDLPWLTEKGDPFGDHPIRPTKETGEGWYVKMCDRTLREEQWGTYESGVVSSTGYGDGMYKLEVSKMDDMVHGIRVTFLQSEEEREDELLEEGYYD
;
A
#
# COMPACT_ATOMS: atom_id res chain seq x y z
N MET A 1 -0.72 -14.06 -14.27
CA MET A 1 -0.06 -12.81 -13.83
C MET A 1 1.35 -13.17 -13.40
N LYS A 2 2.31 -12.28 -13.58
CA LYS A 2 3.61 -12.41 -12.91
C LYS A 2 3.40 -12.18 -11.42
N GLU A 3 4.29 -12.71 -10.58
CA GLU A 3 4.17 -12.67 -9.11
C GLU A 3 3.98 -11.24 -8.54
N ASN A 4 4.56 -10.23 -9.21
CA ASN A 4 4.54 -8.83 -8.79
C ASN A 4 3.63 -7.96 -9.68
N GLN A 5 2.60 -8.52 -10.29
CA GLN A 5 1.64 -7.78 -11.10
C GLN A 5 0.25 -7.81 -10.48
N ILE A 6 -0.42 -6.66 -10.54
CA ILE A 6 -1.81 -6.48 -10.13
C ILE A 6 -2.61 -5.86 -11.26
N LYS A 7 -3.92 -6.07 -11.24
CA LYS A 7 -4.84 -5.43 -12.17
C LYS A 7 -5.59 -4.31 -11.46
N LEU A 8 -5.42 -3.08 -11.93
CA LEU A 8 -6.15 -1.93 -11.39
C LEU A 8 -7.20 -1.42 -12.39
N GLY A 9 -8.32 -0.94 -11.84
CA GLY A 9 -9.37 -0.23 -12.57
C GLY A 9 -9.19 1.28 -12.51
N GLU A 10 -10.23 2.02 -12.92
CA GLU A 10 -10.20 3.49 -12.93
C GLU A 10 -10.17 4.13 -11.54
N LYS A 11 -10.74 3.45 -10.54
CA LYS A 11 -10.86 3.97 -9.17
C LYS A 11 -10.01 3.13 -8.22
N VAL A 12 -9.04 3.78 -7.63
CA VAL A 12 -8.09 3.17 -6.70
C VAL A 12 -8.12 3.93 -5.39
N ILE A 13 -7.92 3.22 -4.30
CA ILE A 13 -7.75 3.78 -2.96
C ILE A 13 -6.32 3.50 -2.48
N VAL A 14 -5.72 4.52 -1.89
CA VAL A 14 -4.43 4.47 -1.18
C VAL A 14 -4.71 4.74 0.28
N SER A 15 -4.54 3.74 1.12
CA SER A 15 -5.00 3.82 2.51
C SER A 15 -4.31 2.80 3.41
N ASP A 16 -4.23 3.13 4.69
CA ASP A 16 -4.02 2.11 5.71
C ASP A 16 -5.20 1.10 5.71
N PRO A 17 -4.91 -0.20 5.66
CA PRO A 17 -5.96 -1.23 5.70
C PRO A 17 -6.86 -1.22 6.94
N CYS A 18 -6.41 -0.65 8.05
CA CYS A 18 -7.20 -0.60 9.29
C CYS A 18 -8.41 0.36 9.20
N TYR A 19 -8.37 1.35 8.30
CA TYR A 19 -9.46 2.30 8.19
C TYR A 19 -10.71 1.67 7.58
N SER A 20 -11.84 1.83 8.27
CA SER A 20 -13.12 1.26 7.83
C SER A 20 -13.94 2.20 6.96
N ASP A 21 -13.71 3.50 7.07
CA ASP A 21 -14.45 4.52 6.31
C ASP A 21 -13.74 4.84 5.00
N VAL A 22 -14.35 4.44 3.89
CA VAL A 22 -13.81 4.66 2.54
C VAL A 22 -13.76 6.14 2.18
N ASP A 23 -14.68 6.93 2.70
CA ASP A 23 -14.80 8.38 2.46
C ASP A 23 -14.10 9.21 3.55
N GLY A 24 -13.39 8.55 4.47
CA GLY A 24 -12.68 9.17 5.57
C GLY A 24 -11.53 10.08 5.10
N TRP A 25 -11.20 11.07 5.91
CA TRP A 25 -10.14 12.08 5.66
C TRP A 25 -8.75 11.46 5.42
N PHE A 26 -8.56 10.24 5.86
CA PHE A 26 -7.27 9.54 5.79
C PHE A 26 -7.12 8.67 4.54
N ASN A 27 -8.17 8.57 3.73
CA ASN A 27 -8.19 7.76 2.52
C ASN A 27 -7.99 8.62 1.28
N ASN A 28 -6.99 8.28 0.47
CA ASN A 28 -6.76 8.96 -0.79
C ASN A 28 -7.38 8.16 -1.95
N GLN A 29 -8.43 8.72 -2.55
CA GLN A 29 -9.10 8.13 -3.72
C GLN A 29 -8.52 8.72 -5.00
N ILE A 30 -8.02 7.87 -5.88
CA ILE A 30 -7.56 8.22 -7.22
C ILE A 30 -8.60 7.73 -8.23
N ASN A 31 -9.30 8.67 -8.89
CA ASN A 31 -10.49 8.37 -9.70
C ASN A 31 -10.24 8.33 -11.21
N ASN A 32 -9.03 8.57 -11.66
CA ASN A 32 -8.67 8.63 -13.08
C ASN A 32 -7.45 7.76 -13.42
N MET A 33 -7.33 6.62 -12.75
CA MET A 33 -6.32 5.63 -13.09
C MET A 33 -6.56 5.04 -14.47
N ARG A 34 -5.50 4.80 -15.22
CA ARG A 34 -5.59 4.01 -16.45
C ARG A 34 -5.87 2.55 -16.11
N PRO A 35 -6.99 1.97 -16.56
CA PRO A 35 -7.23 0.55 -16.32
C PRO A 35 -6.20 -0.35 -17.01
N GLY A 36 -5.69 -1.37 -16.32
CA GLY A 36 -4.72 -2.28 -16.89
C GLY A 36 -3.88 -3.05 -15.88
N MET A 37 -2.76 -3.56 -16.37
CA MET A 37 -1.77 -4.27 -15.57
C MET A 37 -0.73 -3.30 -15.03
N TYR A 38 -0.41 -3.46 -13.75
CA TYR A 38 0.57 -2.67 -13.03
C TYR A 38 1.65 -3.58 -12.45
N ASP A 39 2.89 -3.22 -12.70
CA ASP A 39 4.03 -3.81 -12.00
C ASP A 39 4.12 -3.16 -10.60
N THR A 40 4.28 -3.99 -9.57
CA THR A 40 4.54 -3.57 -8.20
C THR A 40 6.02 -3.56 -7.91
N GLN A 41 6.50 -2.51 -7.27
CA GLN A 41 7.88 -2.37 -6.83
C GLN A 41 7.88 -1.99 -5.35
N VAL A 42 8.71 -2.68 -4.58
CA VAL A 42 8.97 -2.39 -3.18
C VAL A 42 10.46 -2.18 -3.03
N VAL A 43 10.84 -1.05 -2.47
CA VAL A 43 12.22 -0.75 -2.11
C VAL A 43 12.38 -1.01 -0.63
N LYS A 44 13.42 -1.74 -0.26
CA LYS A 44 13.84 -1.96 1.13
C LYS A 44 15.08 -1.13 1.42
N SER A 45 15.21 -0.68 2.65
CA SER A 45 16.37 -0.03 3.21
C SER A 45 16.89 -0.86 4.38
N ASP A 46 18.21 -1.05 4.45
CA ASP A 46 18.88 -1.65 5.62
C ASP A 46 19.05 -0.55 6.68
N GLU A 47 18.27 -0.63 7.74
CA GLU A 47 18.27 0.35 8.84
C GLU A 47 19.13 -0.15 10.03
N GLY A 48 20.14 -0.97 9.75
CA GLY A 48 21.11 -1.45 10.74
C GLY A 48 20.46 -2.32 11.81
N ASP A 49 20.53 -1.92 13.08
CA ASP A 49 19.97 -2.68 14.21
C ASP A 49 18.43 -2.84 14.12
N TRP A 50 17.75 -2.03 13.31
CA TRP A 50 16.33 -2.12 13.06
C TRP A 50 15.96 -3.09 11.92
N GLY A 51 16.98 -3.65 11.23
CA GLY A 51 16.81 -4.57 10.11
C GLY A 51 16.25 -3.91 8.84
N ASP A 52 15.93 -4.75 7.87
CA ASP A 52 15.32 -4.29 6.61
C ASP A 52 13.93 -3.69 6.81
N ARG A 53 13.74 -2.48 6.32
CA ARG A 53 12.46 -1.75 6.33
C ARG A 53 12.01 -1.44 4.93
N ILE A 54 10.68 -1.41 4.71
CA ILE A 54 10.13 -0.96 3.43
C ILE A 54 10.31 0.56 3.33
N ALA A 55 11.09 1.01 2.36
CA ALA A 55 11.33 2.43 2.12
C ALA A 55 10.28 3.05 1.19
N SER A 56 9.77 2.29 0.21
CA SER A 56 8.70 2.76 -0.65
C SER A 56 7.88 1.62 -1.26
N LEU A 57 6.62 1.93 -1.58
CA LEU A 57 5.70 1.09 -2.34
C LEU A 57 5.27 1.81 -3.60
N THR A 58 5.47 1.18 -4.76
CA THR A 58 5.12 1.75 -6.07
C THR A 58 4.27 0.77 -6.87
N VAL A 59 3.24 1.28 -7.54
CA VAL A 59 2.54 0.58 -8.63
C VAL A 59 2.69 1.40 -9.91
N LEU A 60 3.11 0.78 -11.00
CA LEU A 60 3.38 1.45 -12.26
C LEU A 60 2.78 0.66 -13.42
N HIS A 61 1.97 1.31 -14.24
CA HIS A 61 1.35 0.68 -15.41
C HIS A 61 2.44 0.16 -16.37
N GLU A 62 2.30 -1.06 -16.85
CA GLU A 62 3.31 -1.79 -17.65
C GLU A 62 3.81 -1.06 -18.89
N ILE A 63 3.03 -0.10 -19.43
CA ILE A 63 3.43 0.69 -20.60
C ILE A 63 4.41 1.81 -20.26
N ILE A 64 4.52 2.23 -19.00
CA ILE A 64 5.37 3.35 -18.57
C ILE A 64 6.78 2.84 -18.29
N LYS A 65 7.77 3.49 -18.89
CA LYS A 65 9.19 3.14 -18.70
C LYS A 65 9.97 4.17 -17.89
N SER A 66 9.54 5.42 -17.97
CA SER A 66 10.21 6.55 -17.28
C SER A 66 9.14 7.45 -16.67
N PRO A 67 8.64 7.11 -15.47
CA PRO A 67 7.62 7.91 -14.80
C PRO A 67 8.18 9.26 -14.36
N ILE A 68 7.35 10.30 -14.48
CA ILE A 68 7.59 11.60 -13.86
C ILE A 68 6.62 11.68 -12.68
N TRP A 69 7.14 11.89 -11.48
CA TRP A 69 6.37 11.89 -10.26
C TRP A 69 5.94 13.31 -9.87
N GLU A 70 4.68 13.45 -9.52
CA GLU A 70 4.05 14.66 -9.02
C GLU A 70 3.59 14.38 -7.58
N ASP A 71 4.03 15.20 -6.66
CA ASP A 71 3.57 15.18 -5.26
C ASP A 71 2.11 15.65 -5.21
N ILE A 72 1.25 14.85 -4.61
CA ILE A 72 -0.17 15.15 -4.42
C ILE A 72 -0.58 15.22 -2.93
N GLY A 73 0.40 15.23 -2.04
CA GLY A 73 0.20 15.32 -0.60
C GLY A 73 0.67 14.10 0.16
N SER A 74 -0.06 13.74 1.21
CA SER A 74 0.33 12.66 2.10
C SER A 74 -0.82 11.72 2.42
N VAL A 75 -0.48 10.52 2.87
CA VAL A 75 -1.40 9.50 3.36
C VAL A 75 -1.05 9.12 4.80
N ALA A 76 -2.07 9.00 5.65
CA ALA A 76 -1.92 8.62 7.05
C ALA A 76 -1.85 7.10 7.22
N VAL A 77 -1.10 6.65 8.22
CA VAL A 77 -0.97 5.25 8.64
C VAL A 77 -1.04 5.17 10.16
N ASP A 78 -1.88 4.27 10.66
CA ASP A 78 -2.06 3.96 12.08
C ASP A 78 -1.79 2.47 12.43
N SER A 79 -1.69 1.60 11.43
CA SER A 79 -1.44 0.16 11.65
C SER A 79 -0.07 -0.31 11.17
N GLY A 80 0.77 0.62 10.73
CA GLY A 80 2.04 0.28 10.12
C GLY A 80 1.93 -0.42 8.76
N GLN A 81 0.79 -0.27 8.06
CA GLN A 81 0.52 -0.90 6.77
C GLN A 81 -0.01 0.11 5.75
N MET A 82 0.33 -0.09 4.49
CA MET A 82 -0.17 0.69 3.36
C MET A 82 -0.69 -0.22 2.26
N SER A 83 -1.92 0.04 1.80
CA SER A 83 -2.53 -0.65 0.68
C SER A 83 -2.81 0.29 -0.49
N ILE A 84 -2.56 -0.21 -1.72
CA ILE A 84 -2.98 0.41 -2.99
C ILE A 84 -3.84 -0.61 -3.72
N CYS A 85 -5.14 -0.35 -3.87
CA CYS A 85 -6.05 -1.32 -4.48
C CYS A 85 -7.25 -0.69 -5.19
N CYS A 86 -7.93 -1.48 -6.02
CA CYS A 86 -9.22 -1.08 -6.57
C CYS A 86 -10.21 -0.77 -5.44
N MET A 87 -11.00 0.29 -5.60
CA MET A 87 -12.09 0.66 -4.67
C MET A 87 -13.05 -0.51 -4.41
N THR A 88 -13.34 -1.32 -5.42
CA THR A 88 -14.24 -2.49 -5.32
C THR A 88 -13.68 -3.63 -4.48
N SER A 89 -12.38 -3.62 -4.22
CA SER A 89 -11.67 -4.65 -3.45
C SER A 89 -11.35 -4.18 -2.03
N TYR A 90 -11.41 -2.88 -1.78
CA TYR A 90 -11.19 -2.33 -0.45
C TYR A 90 -12.27 -2.81 0.52
N ARG A 91 -11.85 -3.38 1.65
CA ARG A 91 -12.72 -3.96 2.68
C ARG A 91 -13.67 -5.06 2.16
N ASN A 92 -13.35 -5.67 1.02
CA ASN A 92 -14.13 -6.77 0.45
C ASN A 92 -13.55 -8.12 0.88
N ASP A 93 -14.23 -8.81 1.77
CA ASP A 93 -13.82 -10.11 2.33
C ASP A 93 -13.73 -11.24 1.29
N GLU A 94 -14.34 -11.07 0.12
CA GLU A 94 -14.20 -12.02 -0.98
C GLU A 94 -12.74 -12.22 -1.44
N VAL A 95 -11.88 -11.21 -1.27
CA VAL A 95 -10.45 -11.33 -1.60
C VAL A 95 -9.65 -12.18 -0.62
N ALA A 96 -10.23 -12.55 0.52
CA ALA A 96 -9.60 -13.37 1.55
C ALA A 96 -9.94 -14.87 1.45
N LYS A 97 -10.72 -15.28 0.46
CA LYS A 97 -11.18 -16.67 0.29
C LYS A 97 -10.08 -17.72 0.15
N ASP A 98 -8.90 -17.31 -0.28
CA ASP A 98 -7.73 -18.17 -0.43
C ASP A 98 -6.95 -18.40 0.88
N LEU A 99 -7.38 -17.79 1.98
CA LEU A 99 -6.82 -18.04 3.30
C LEU A 99 -7.54 -19.22 3.97
N PRO A 100 -6.95 -20.44 3.99
CA PRO A 100 -7.65 -21.65 4.44
C PRO A 100 -8.06 -21.59 5.91
N TRP A 101 -7.32 -20.86 6.74
CA TRP A 101 -7.61 -20.73 8.17
C TRP A 101 -8.79 -19.79 8.49
N LEU A 102 -9.14 -18.86 7.61
CA LEU A 102 -10.36 -18.06 7.74
C LEU A 102 -11.62 -18.90 7.54
N THR A 103 -11.54 -19.95 6.72
CA THR A 103 -12.68 -20.81 6.41
C THR A 103 -12.84 -21.98 7.37
N GLU A 104 -11.73 -22.52 7.92
CA GLU A 104 -11.73 -23.77 8.67
C GLU A 104 -11.58 -23.58 10.18
N LYS A 105 -10.89 -22.59 10.68
CA LYS A 105 -10.50 -22.46 12.09
C LYS A 105 -10.90 -21.14 12.77
N GLY A 106 -11.46 -20.18 12.02
CA GLY A 106 -11.79 -18.87 12.57
C GLY A 106 -10.55 -17.98 12.77
N ASP A 107 -10.72 -16.92 13.53
CA ASP A 107 -9.69 -15.94 13.85
C ASP A 107 -8.53 -16.59 14.62
N PRO A 108 -7.27 -16.52 14.11
CA PRO A 108 -6.10 -17.01 14.84
C PRO A 108 -5.81 -16.21 16.11
N PHE A 109 -6.42 -15.03 16.29
CA PHE A 109 -6.23 -14.13 17.42
C PHE A 109 -7.46 -14.04 18.34
N GLY A 110 -8.53 -14.81 18.06
CA GLY A 110 -9.76 -14.82 18.85
C GLY A 110 -10.52 -16.13 18.85
N ASP A 111 -11.46 -16.28 19.79
CA ASP A 111 -12.32 -17.45 19.92
C ASP A 111 -13.53 -17.42 18.96
N HIS A 112 -13.63 -16.42 18.10
CA HIS A 112 -14.76 -16.24 17.20
C HIS A 112 -14.37 -16.57 15.75
N PRO A 113 -15.15 -17.41 15.05
CA PRO A 113 -14.93 -17.66 13.65
C PRO A 113 -15.18 -16.35 12.87
N ILE A 114 -14.14 -15.77 12.27
CA ILE A 114 -14.32 -14.72 11.28
C ILE A 114 -15.01 -15.38 10.07
N ARG A 115 -16.25 -15.02 9.85
CA ARG A 115 -16.93 -15.34 8.60
C ARG A 115 -16.72 -14.18 7.67
N PRO A 116 -15.98 -14.35 6.56
CA PRO A 116 -15.86 -13.31 5.56
C PRO A 116 -17.27 -12.94 5.09
N THR A 117 -17.72 -11.77 5.50
CA THR A 117 -18.95 -11.18 4.99
C THR A 117 -18.54 -9.94 4.21
N LYS A 118 -19.18 -9.68 3.09
CA LYS A 118 -18.87 -8.48 2.28
C LYS A 118 -19.06 -7.16 3.03
N GLU A 119 -19.58 -7.23 4.22
CA GLU A 119 -20.07 -6.08 4.98
C GLU A 119 -19.10 -5.61 6.07
N THR A 120 -18.20 -6.49 6.56
CA THR A 120 -17.34 -6.15 7.71
C THR A 120 -15.92 -5.74 7.31
N GLY A 121 -15.36 -6.33 6.25
CA GLY A 121 -13.98 -6.12 5.84
C GLY A 121 -12.94 -6.69 6.81
N GLU A 122 -13.36 -7.53 7.76
CA GLU A 122 -12.46 -8.16 8.72
C GLU A 122 -11.57 -9.21 8.06
N GLY A 123 -12.14 -10.07 7.22
CA GLY A 123 -11.39 -11.06 6.44
C GLY A 123 -10.40 -10.39 5.50
N TRP A 124 -10.80 -9.30 4.86
CA TRP A 124 -9.92 -8.51 4.03
C TRP A 124 -8.72 -7.95 4.82
N TYR A 125 -8.96 -7.33 5.99
CA TYR A 125 -7.90 -6.81 6.85
C TYR A 125 -6.94 -7.90 7.31
N VAL A 126 -7.45 -9.04 7.71
CA VAL A 126 -6.62 -10.19 8.10
C VAL A 126 -5.74 -10.67 6.94
N LYS A 127 -6.22 -10.63 5.70
CA LYS A 127 -5.40 -10.92 4.53
C LYS A 127 -4.27 -9.90 4.36
N MET A 128 -4.51 -8.63 4.64
CA MET A 128 -3.46 -7.61 4.60
C MET A 128 -2.38 -7.91 5.66
N CYS A 129 -2.79 -8.25 6.89
CA CYS A 129 -1.86 -8.66 7.94
C CYS A 129 -1.06 -9.93 7.55
N ASP A 130 -1.70 -10.95 6.97
CA ASP A 130 -0.99 -12.14 6.48
C ASP A 130 0.14 -11.78 5.49
N ARG A 131 -0.06 -10.80 4.63
CA ARG A 131 0.94 -10.38 3.65
C ARG A 131 2.08 -9.59 4.27
N THR A 132 1.79 -8.69 5.18
CA THR A 132 2.79 -7.79 5.80
C THR A 132 3.58 -8.44 6.92
N LEU A 133 3.06 -9.48 7.57
CA LEU A 133 3.75 -10.24 8.62
C LEU A 133 4.71 -11.32 8.08
N ARG A 134 4.78 -11.50 6.76
CA ARG A 134 5.75 -12.39 6.12
C ARG A 134 7.15 -11.77 6.10
N GLU A 135 8.15 -12.58 5.78
CA GLU A 135 9.55 -12.15 5.66
C GLU A 135 9.72 -11.02 4.64
N GLU A 136 8.96 -11.07 3.55
CA GLU A 136 8.95 -10.03 2.52
C GLU A 136 8.37 -8.71 2.99
N GLN A 137 7.52 -8.70 4.03
CA GLN A 137 6.80 -7.55 4.60
C GLN A 137 5.82 -6.88 3.61
N TRP A 138 5.47 -7.55 2.53
CA TRP A 138 4.52 -7.10 1.51
C TRP A 138 3.95 -8.26 0.70
N GLY A 139 2.92 -7.98 -0.06
CA GLY A 139 2.38 -8.95 -1.01
C GLY A 139 1.26 -8.41 -1.87
N THR A 140 1.06 -9.07 -3.01
CA THR A 140 -0.01 -8.74 -3.96
C THR A 140 -1.22 -9.64 -3.77
N TYR A 141 -2.34 -9.16 -4.28
CA TYR A 141 -3.56 -9.92 -4.55
C TYR A 141 -4.14 -9.40 -5.88
N GLU A 142 -5.17 -10.03 -6.42
CA GLU A 142 -5.64 -9.78 -7.80
C GLU A 142 -5.77 -8.30 -8.17
N SER A 143 -6.25 -7.47 -7.25
CA SER A 143 -6.63 -6.08 -7.47
C SER A 143 -5.94 -5.10 -6.53
N GLY A 144 -4.82 -5.47 -5.96
CA GLY A 144 -4.08 -4.60 -5.08
C GLY A 144 -2.80 -5.19 -4.52
N VAL A 145 -2.11 -4.34 -3.77
CA VAL A 145 -0.88 -4.64 -3.04
C VAL A 145 -0.96 -4.02 -1.66
N VAL A 146 -0.29 -4.65 -0.70
CA VAL A 146 -0.09 -4.14 0.65
C VAL A 146 1.35 -4.32 1.06
N SER A 147 1.90 -3.38 1.83
CA SER A 147 3.22 -3.48 2.48
C SER A 147 3.17 -2.97 3.90
N SER A 148 4.15 -3.35 4.72
CA SER A 148 4.48 -2.58 5.91
C SER A 148 5.07 -1.22 5.52
N THR A 149 5.17 -0.29 6.47
CA THR A 149 5.54 1.11 6.23
C THR A 149 6.73 1.49 7.13
N GLY A 150 7.93 1.53 6.58
CA GLY A 150 9.12 2.04 7.26
C GLY A 150 9.18 1.71 8.75
N TYR A 151 9.00 2.72 9.58
CA TYR A 151 8.96 2.59 11.05
C TYR A 151 7.53 2.47 11.64
N GLY A 152 6.52 2.31 10.81
CA GLY A 152 5.15 2.07 11.27
C GLY A 152 4.21 3.25 11.02
N ASP A 153 3.61 3.78 12.07
CA ASP A 153 2.60 4.84 11.99
C ASP A 153 3.21 6.17 11.55
N GLY A 154 2.45 6.96 10.80
CA GLY A 154 2.92 8.26 10.35
C GLY A 154 2.15 8.86 9.18
N MET A 155 2.67 9.97 8.67
CA MET A 155 2.22 10.63 7.45
C MET A 155 3.28 10.43 6.38
N TYR A 156 2.89 9.86 5.25
CA TYR A 156 3.82 9.47 4.21
C TYR A 156 3.52 10.16 2.90
N LYS A 157 4.57 10.57 2.18
CA LYS A 157 4.48 11.25 0.90
C LYS A 157 3.78 10.38 -0.13
N LEU A 158 2.79 10.97 -0.81
CA LEU A 158 2.03 10.33 -1.88
C LEU A 158 2.27 11.06 -3.21
N GLU A 159 2.71 10.31 -4.19
CA GLU A 159 3.03 10.81 -5.51
C GLU A 159 2.29 10.01 -6.59
N VAL A 160 1.97 10.68 -7.69
CA VAL A 160 1.39 10.05 -8.88
C VAL A 160 2.22 10.34 -10.12
N SER A 161 2.19 9.42 -11.07
CA SER A 161 2.71 9.67 -12.43
C SER A 161 1.54 9.75 -13.40
N LYS A 162 1.46 10.83 -14.17
CA LYS A 162 0.38 11.11 -15.12
C LYS A 162 0.88 11.17 -16.56
N MET A 163 0.01 10.77 -17.47
CA MET A 163 0.15 10.95 -18.91
C MET A 163 -1.24 11.08 -19.52
N ASP A 164 -1.45 12.07 -20.38
CA ASP A 164 -2.74 12.34 -21.03
C ASP A 164 -3.92 12.43 -20.03
N ASP A 165 -3.72 13.18 -18.95
CA ASP A 165 -4.69 13.38 -17.84
C ASP A 165 -5.08 12.11 -17.05
N MET A 166 -4.47 10.97 -17.35
CA MET A 166 -4.68 9.73 -16.60
C MET A 166 -3.49 9.44 -15.68
N VAL A 167 -3.78 8.87 -14.51
CA VAL A 167 -2.77 8.37 -13.59
C VAL A 167 -2.30 6.99 -14.04
N HIS A 168 -1.01 6.84 -14.20
CA HIS A 168 -0.33 5.62 -14.64
C HIS A 168 0.56 5.01 -13.58
N GLY A 169 0.79 5.71 -12.48
CA GLY A 169 1.60 5.22 -11.37
C GLY A 169 1.23 5.91 -10.07
N ILE A 170 1.41 5.19 -8.97
CA ILE A 170 1.28 5.68 -7.60
C ILE A 170 2.52 5.24 -6.86
N ARG A 171 3.10 6.15 -6.08
CA ARG A 171 4.21 5.86 -5.17
C ARG A 171 3.92 6.43 -3.79
N VAL A 172 4.15 5.63 -2.77
CA VAL A 172 4.18 6.07 -1.37
C VAL A 172 5.60 5.88 -0.86
N THR A 173 6.19 6.94 -0.34
CA THR A 173 7.54 6.93 0.23
C THR A 173 7.44 6.94 1.75
N PHE A 174 8.01 5.91 2.39
CA PHE A 174 7.98 5.73 3.84
C PHE A 174 9.29 6.17 4.51
N LEU A 175 10.42 5.99 3.84
CA LEU A 175 11.73 6.42 4.32
C LEU A 175 12.37 7.28 3.24
N GLN A 176 12.87 8.42 3.64
CA GLN A 176 13.70 9.25 2.76
C GLN A 176 15.05 8.56 2.54
N SER A 177 15.61 8.73 1.35
CA SER A 177 17.00 8.32 1.09
C SER A 177 17.97 9.13 1.96
N GLU A 178 19.18 8.61 2.15
CA GLU A 178 20.24 9.36 2.85
C GLU A 178 20.49 10.72 2.17
N GLU A 179 20.49 10.74 0.84
CA GLU A 179 20.69 11.92 0.02
C GLU A 179 19.57 12.97 0.25
N GLU A 180 18.30 12.53 0.28
CA GLU A 180 17.17 13.43 0.59
C GLU A 180 17.20 13.95 2.03
N ARG A 181 17.65 13.16 3.00
CA ARG A 181 17.83 13.59 4.40
C ARG A 181 18.96 14.61 4.54
N GLU A 182 20.05 14.42 3.82
CA GLU A 182 21.18 15.36 3.80
C GLU A 182 20.78 16.71 3.18
N ASP A 183 20.04 16.69 2.08
CA ASP A 183 19.54 17.88 1.42
C ASP A 183 18.58 18.68 2.32
N GLU A 184 17.67 18.01 3.03
CA GLU A 184 16.74 18.64 3.97
C GLU A 184 17.49 19.29 5.15
N LEU A 185 18.52 18.61 5.69
CA LEU A 185 19.38 19.16 6.75
C LEU A 185 20.18 20.37 6.29
N LEU A 186 20.60 20.41 5.03
CA LEU A 186 21.30 21.56 4.45
C LEU A 186 20.35 22.75 4.24
N GLU A 187 19.11 22.51 3.83
CA GLU A 187 18.07 23.54 3.67
C GLU A 187 17.62 24.13 5.01
N GLU A 188 17.57 23.33 6.07
CA GLU A 188 17.22 23.78 7.43
C GLU A 188 18.38 24.51 8.16
N GLY A 189 19.58 24.58 7.57
CA GLY A 189 20.70 25.35 8.10
C GLY A 189 21.34 24.74 9.36
N TYR A 190 21.27 23.45 9.53
CA TYR A 190 21.84 22.74 10.70
C TYR A 190 23.37 22.52 10.61
N TYR A 191 24.01 22.97 9.54
CA TYR A 191 25.48 22.96 9.42
C TYR A 191 26.01 24.40 9.31
N ASP A 192 26.34 25.00 10.46
CA ASP A 192 27.31 26.11 10.61
C ASP A 192 28.71 25.55 10.99
#